data_8df3a3cf6005d0138f96a47f5be171dd
#
_entry.id   8df3a3cf6005d0138f96a47f5be171dd
#
_cell.length_a   1.000
_cell.length_b   1.000
_cell.length_c   1.000
_cell.angle_alpha   90.00
_cell.angle_beta   90.00
_cell.angle_gamma   90.00
#
_symmetry.space_group_name_H-M   'P 1'
#
loop_
_entity.id
_entity.type
_entity.pdbx_description
1 polymer ?
#
loop_
_entity_poly.entity_id
_entity_poly.type
_entity_poly.pdbx_seq_one_letter_code
_entity_poly.pdbx_strand_id
1 'polypeptide(L)'
;KLLEFALKFKKRNKKKIGSTKTVCIGNIYLGGTGKTSMSIEIKKILDNLNFKACFIKKQYSNQLDEQKLLNKYGKTFINKSRSQALIEANKENYEIAIFDDGLQDAEVAYDLSFVCFNNKNFIGNSRTIPAGPLREPLRNIKNYKNVFFVGNDENTENLEKYLKEFDMNLNFYNSKYKILNLSKFNLNDQFIVFSGIGNHYTFVEMLQKNKFKIFKDFEFPDHYNYNEVDINKIKKFAEQNNSKIITTHKDYLRLEERINASINFVEIEIEITQLESLKKKLINLISDENN
;
A
#
# COMPACT_ATOMS: atom_id res chain seq x y z
N LYS A 1 22.17 17.84 -2.56
CA LYS A 1 21.85 19.14 -3.20
C LYS A 1 21.52 18.99 -4.69
N LEU A 2 22.33 18.30 -5.53
CA LEU A 2 22.05 18.08 -6.96
C LEU A 2 20.75 17.26 -7.18
N LEU A 3 20.55 16.18 -6.43
CA LEU A 3 19.34 15.36 -6.47
C LEU A 3 18.09 16.15 -6.03
N GLU A 4 18.21 16.97 -4.99
CA GLU A 4 17.15 17.85 -4.51
C GLU A 4 16.79 18.94 -5.55
N PHE A 5 17.78 19.47 -6.24
CA PHE A 5 17.58 20.43 -7.32
C PHE A 5 16.86 19.79 -8.51
N ALA A 6 17.28 18.60 -8.93
CA ALA A 6 16.61 17.83 -9.99
C ALA A 6 15.17 17.45 -9.64
N LEU A 7 14.90 17.06 -8.40
CA LEU A 7 13.54 16.78 -7.90
C LEU A 7 12.67 18.04 -7.82
N LYS A 8 13.25 19.18 -7.41
CA LYS A 8 12.54 20.48 -7.44
C LYS A 8 12.20 20.93 -8.85
N PHE A 9 13.10 20.75 -9.80
CA PHE A 9 12.87 21.12 -11.20
C PHE A 9 11.77 20.25 -11.84
N LYS A 10 11.76 18.94 -11.55
CA LYS A 10 10.71 18.03 -11.99
C LYS A 10 9.34 18.36 -11.39
N LYS A 11 9.26 18.75 -10.11
CA LYS A 11 7.99 19.12 -9.45
C LYS A 11 7.34 20.40 -10.03
N ARG A 12 8.09 21.23 -10.74
CA ARG A 12 7.62 22.52 -11.27
C ARG A 12 6.73 22.39 -12.52
N ASN A 13 6.74 21.24 -13.19
CA ASN A 13 6.06 21.02 -14.47
C ASN A 13 4.85 20.07 -14.37
N LYS A 14 4.35 19.80 -13.17
CA LYS A 14 3.16 18.95 -12.98
C LYS A 14 1.94 19.62 -13.58
N LYS A 15 1.14 18.86 -14.34
CA LYS A 15 -0.05 19.36 -15.03
C LYS A 15 -1.30 18.65 -14.51
N LYS A 16 -2.41 19.39 -14.42
CA LYS A 16 -3.74 18.79 -14.38
C LYS A 16 -4.07 18.23 -15.77
N ILE A 17 -4.69 17.06 -15.81
CA ILE A 17 -5.00 16.33 -17.05
C ILE A 17 -6.47 15.93 -17.01
N GLY A 18 -7.27 16.56 -17.84
CA GLY A 18 -8.71 16.26 -17.94
C GLY A 18 -9.51 16.67 -16.70
N SER A 19 -10.74 16.18 -16.63
CA SER A 19 -11.70 16.44 -15.55
C SER A 19 -11.65 15.38 -14.43
N THR A 20 -11.07 14.20 -14.68
CA THR A 20 -10.94 13.14 -13.68
C THR A 20 -10.14 13.62 -12.48
N LYS A 21 -10.73 13.62 -11.29
CA LYS A 21 -10.05 13.98 -10.03
C LYS A 21 -9.00 12.94 -9.66
N THR A 22 -7.93 13.37 -9.05
CA THR A 22 -6.76 12.54 -8.81
C THR A 22 -6.44 12.41 -7.32
N VAL A 23 -6.44 11.18 -6.82
CA VAL A 23 -6.05 10.83 -5.45
C VAL A 23 -4.77 10.01 -5.50
N CYS A 24 -3.68 10.49 -4.91
CA CYS A 24 -2.41 9.78 -4.88
C CYS A 24 -2.14 9.18 -3.51
N ILE A 25 -1.92 7.88 -3.47
CA ILE A 25 -1.46 7.14 -2.30
C ILE A 25 -0.01 6.74 -2.54
N GLY A 26 0.89 7.15 -1.67
CA GLY A 26 2.30 6.84 -1.82
C GLY A 26 3.06 6.90 -0.51
N ASN A 27 4.37 6.82 -0.58
CA ASN A 27 5.23 6.94 0.59
C ASN A 27 6.52 7.70 0.26
N ILE A 28 7.19 8.14 1.31
CA ILE A 28 8.53 8.72 1.24
C ILE A 28 9.60 7.79 1.85
N TYR A 29 9.22 6.60 2.26
CA TYR A 29 10.08 5.56 2.83
C TYR A 29 10.19 4.37 1.87
N LEU A 30 11.39 3.77 1.72
CA LEU A 30 11.57 2.52 0.97
C LEU A 30 10.99 1.34 1.74
N GLY A 31 10.20 0.51 1.04
CA GLY A 31 9.65 -0.73 1.61
C GLY A 31 8.14 -0.71 1.80
N GLY A 32 7.63 -1.75 2.45
CA GLY A 32 6.22 -2.03 2.65
C GLY A 32 5.54 -1.09 3.65
N THR A 33 4.92 -0.03 3.18
CA THR A 33 4.17 0.94 4.01
C THR A 33 2.65 0.82 3.85
N GLY A 34 2.16 -0.26 3.22
CA GLY A 34 0.73 -0.51 3.06
C GLY A 34 0.03 0.30 1.96
N LYS A 35 0.77 0.94 1.04
CA LYS A 35 0.22 1.79 -0.04
C LYS A 35 -0.88 1.10 -0.86
N THR A 36 -0.58 -0.07 -1.40
CA THR A 36 -1.51 -0.80 -2.28
C THR A 36 -2.78 -1.21 -1.54
N SER A 37 -2.65 -1.67 -0.29
CA SER A 37 -3.81 -1.99 0.56
C SER A 37 -4.64 -0.73 0.87
N MET A 38 -3.99 0.41 1.12
CA MET A 38 -4.66 1.69 1.33
C MET A 38 -5.33 2.20 0.04
N SER A 39 -4.70 2.03 -1.12
CA SER A 39 -5.31 2.37 -2.41
C SER A 39 -6.60 1.58 -2.64
N ILE A 40 -6.60 0.29 -2.31
CA ILE A 40 -7.78 -0.58 -2.36
C ILE A 40 -8.86 -0.11 -1.39
N GLU A 41 -8.49 0.27 -0.17
CA GLU A 41 -9.45 0.74 0.82
C GLU A 41 -10.11 2.06 0.41
N ILE A 42 -9.33 3.01 -0.11
CA ILE A 42 -9.87 4.25 -0.71
C ILE A 42 -10.86 3.94 -1.84
N LYS A 43 -10.53 2.96 -2.70
CA LYS A 43 -11.43 2.53 -3.78
C LYS A 43 -12.77 2.01 -3.24
N LYS A 44 -12.73 1.15 -2.22
CA LYS A 44 -13.97 0.64 -1.58
C LYS A 44 -14.81 1.77 -0.97
N ILE A 45 -14.16 2.73 -0.31
CA ILE A 45 -14.84 3.91 0.25
C ILE A 45 -15.53 4.69 -0.87
N LEU A 46 -14.84 4.95 -1.98
CA LEU A 46 -15.40 5.69 -3.12
C LEU A 46 -16.55 4.93 -3.79
N ASP A 47 -16.44 3.60 -3.94
CA ASP A 47 -17.53 2.77 -4.47
C ASP A 47 -18.77 2.82 -3.57
N ASN A 48 -18.60 2.77 -2.24
CA ASN A 48 -19.69 2.89 -1.28
C ASN A 48 -20.31 4.29 -1.28
N LEU A 49 -19.59 5.30 -1.75
CA LEU A 49 -20.10 6.65 -2.00
C LEU A 49 -20.68 6.82 -3.40
N ASN A 50 -20.76 5.75 -4.19
CA ASN A 50 -21.25 5.70 -5.58
C ASN A 50 -20.43 6.51 -6.58
N PHE A 51 -19.15 6.74 -6.34
CA PHE A 51 -18.25 7.36 -7.31
C PHE A 51 -17.62 6.34 -8.25
N LYS A 52 -17.60 6.64 -9.54
CA LYS A 52 -16.93 5.81 -10.56
C LYS A 52 -15.41 6.02 -10.47
N ALA A 53 -14.73 5.19 -9.68
CA ALA A 53 -13.29 5.29 -9.45
C ALA A 53 -12.50 4.15 -10.11
N CYS A 54 -11.26 4.44 -10.52
CA CYS A 54 -10.30 3.49 -11.08
C CYS A 54 -8.92 3.61 -10.42
N PHE A 55 -8.05 2.63 -10.69
CA PHE A 55 -6.65 2.70 -10.32
C PHE A 55 -5.77 3.13 -11.48
N ILE A 56 -4.72 3.87 -11.17
CA ILE A 56 -3.62 4.18 -12.07
C ILE A 56 -2.34 3.57 -11.50
N LYS A 57 -1.70 2.70 -12.27
CA LYS A 57 -0.43 2.08 -11.89
C LYS A 57 0.60 2.24 -13.00
N LYS A 58 1.82 2.63 -12.63
CA LYS A 58 2.94 2.60 -13.58
C LYS A 58 3.33 1.15 -13.86
N GLN A 59 3.61 0.86 -15.12
CA GLN A 59 4.02 -0.47 -15.55
C GLN A 59 5.45 -0.77 -15.06
N TYR A 60 5.58 -1.81 -14.24
CA TYR A 60 6.84 -2.39 -13.83
C TYR A 60 6.79 -3.90 -14.00
N SER A 61 7.83 -4.47 -14.60
CA SER A 61 7.90 -5.93 -14.84
C SER A 61 7.96 -6.76 -13.57
N ASN A 62 8.48 -6.20 -12.49
CA ASN A 62 8.66 -6.86 -11.19
C ASN A 62 7.51 -6.60 -10.20
N GLN A 63 6.40 -5.95 -10.61
CA GLN A 63 5.25 -5.65 -9.76
C GLN A 63 3.93 -6.18 -10.35
N LEU A 64 3.96 -7.32 -11.02
CA LEU A 64 2.77 -7.96 -11.63
C LEU A 64 1.75 -8.39 -10.57
N ASP A 65 2.20 -8.78 -9.40
CA ASP A 65 1.38 -9.12 -8.24
C ASP A 65 0.52 -7.94 -7.76
N GLU A 66 1.09 -6.74 -7.68
CA GLU A 66 0.34 -5.53 -7.33
C GLU A 66 -0.70 -5.18 -8.40
N GLN A 67 -0.33 -5.33 -9.67
CA GLN A 67 -1.26 -5.11 -10.79
C GLN A 67 -2.43 -6.10 -10.75
N LYS A 68 -2.16 -7.39 -10.54
CA LYS A 68 -3.18 -8.42 -10.37
C LYS A 68 -4.09 -8.13 -9.18
N LEU A 69 -3.49 -7.72 -8.06
CA LEU A 69 -4.23 -7.39 -6.85
C LEU A 69 -5.18 -6.19 -7.07
N LEU A 70 -4.70 -5.10 -7.65
CA LEU A 70 -5.53 -3.93 -7.95
C LEU A 70 -6.68 -4.29 -8.91
N ASN A 71 -6.39 -5.06 -9.98
CA ASN A 71 -7.40 -5.50 -10.95
C ASN A 71 -8.52 -6.35 -10.33
N LYS A 72 -8.26 -7.06 -9.22
CA LYS A 72 -9.30 -7.80 -8.48
C LYS A 72 -10.32 -6.85 -7.82
N TYR A 73 -9.90 -5.64 -7.45
CA TYR A 73 -10.74 -4.66 -6.76
C TYR A 73 -11.30 -3.54 -7.66
N GLY A 74 -10.89 -3.49 -8.92
CA GLY A 74 -11.43 -2.52 -9.86
C GLY A 74 -10.60 -2.34 -11.12
N LYS A 75 -11.13 -1.60 -12.07
CA LYS A 75 -10.40 -1.27 -13.31
C LYS A 75 -9.08 -0.59 -12.97
N THR A 76 -8.00 -1.10 -13.53
CA THR A 76 -6.66 -0.55 -13.38
C THR A 76 -6.10 -0.18 -14.74
N PHE A 77 -5.76 1.08 -14.94
CA PHE A 77 -5.03 1.56 -16.11
C PHE A 77 -3.54 1.45 -15.85
N ILE A 78 -2.85 0.66 -16.67
CA ILE A 78 -1.43 0.35 -16.51
C ILE A 78 -0.70 0.86 -17.75
N ASN A 79 0.23 1.81 -17.57
CA ASN A 79 0.99 2.38 -18.66
C ASN A 79 2.43 2.71 -18.19
N LYS A 80 3.37 2.89 -19.11
CA LYS A 80 4.73 3.38 -18.83
C LYS A 80 4.73 4.79 -18.26
N SER A 81 3.73 5.63 -18.64
CA SER A 81 3.49 6.97 -18.11
C SER A 81 2.16 7.01 -17.37
N ARG A 82 2.15 7.59 -16.16
CA ARG A 82 0.93 7.78 -15.36
C ARG A 82 0.01 8.84 -15.99
N SER A 83 0.57 9.84 -16.65
CA SER A 83 -0.21 10.83 -17.40
C SER A 83 -1.00 10.18 -18.53
N GLN A 84 -0.40 9.23 -19.25
CA GLN A 84 -1.07 8.51 -20.32
C GLN A 84 -2.21 7.63 -19.77
N ALA A 85 -1.97 6.89 -18.69
CA ALA A 85 -3.01 6.10 -18.03
C ALA A 85 -4.17 6.97 -17.51
N LEU A 86 -3.89 8.20 -17.04
CA LEU A 86 -4.93 9.14 -16.62
C LEU A 86 -5.76 9.63 -17.82
N ILE A 87 -5.13 9.88 -18.97
CA ILE A 87 -5.84 10.24 -20.20
C ILE A 87 -6.81 9.12 -20.62
N GLU A 88 -6.39 7.85 -20.50
CA GLU A 88 -7.25 6.70 -20.79
C GLU A 88 -8.44 6.63 -19.82
N ALA A 89 -8.20 6.80 -18.52
CA ALA A 89 -9.26 6.85 -17.51
C ALA A 89 -10.27 7.98 -17.74
N ASN A 90 -9.76 9.17 -18.12
CA ASN A 90 -10.61 10.32 -18.44
C ASN A 90 -11.48 10.07 -19.68
N LYS A 91 -10.96 9.40 -20.71
CA LYS A 91 -11.76 9.00 -21.91
C LYS A 91 -12.88 8.01 -21.58
N GLU A 92 -12.69 7.16 -20.57
CA GLU A 92 -13.71 6.21 -20.09
C GLU A 92 -14.67 6.83 -19.05
N ASN A 93 -14.60 8.16 -18.83
CA ASN A 93 -15.43 8.92 -17.90
C ASN A 93 -15.37 8.41 -16.46
N TYR A 94 -14.16 8.14 -15.96
CA TYR A 94 -13.93 7.93 -14.54
C TYR A 94 -13.91 9.27 -13.81
N GLU A 95 -14.64 9.36 -12.69
CA GLU A 95 -14.73 10.56 -11.87
C GLU A 95 -13.45 10.74 -11.03
N ILE A 96 -12.90 9.61 -10.53
CA ILE A 96 -11.73 9.60 -9.65
C ILE A 96 -10.72 8.57 -10.12
N ALA A 97 -9.46 8.98 -10.21
CA ALA A 97 -8.31 8.13 -10.47
C ALA A 97 -7.42 8.02 -9.21
N ILE A 98 -7.25 6.81 -8.70
CA ILE A 98 -6.42 6.50 -7.53
C ILE A 98 -5.04 6.07 -8.03
N PHE A 99 -4.01 6.85 -7.73
CA PHE A 99 -2.63 6.57 -8.11
C PHE A 99 -1.93 5.78 -7.01
N ASP A 100 -1.59 4.54 -7.29
CA ASP A 100 -0.78 3.71 -6.40
C ASP A 100 0.71 3.97 -6.62
N ASP A 101 1.39 4.42 -5.55
CA ASP A 101 2.82 4.79 -5.50
C ASP A 101 3.22 5.93 -6.49
N GLY A 102 2.47 7.03 -6.48
CA GLY A 102 2.64 8.13 -7.43
C GLY A 102 3.32 9.40 -6.90
N LEU A 103 3.67 9.51 -5.60
CA LEU A 103 4.12 10.79 -5.00
C LEU A 103 5.37 11.38 -5.65
N GLN A 104 6.32 10.53 -6.09
CA GLN A 104 7.55 10.96 -6.77
C GLN A 104 7.34 11.21 -8.26
N ASP A 105 6.13 11.02 -8.80
CA ASP A 105 5.83 11.32 -10.20
C ASP A 105 5.96 12.81 -10.48
N ALA A 106 6.48 13.14 -11.65
CA ALA A 106 6.77 14.50 -12.04
C ALA A 106 5.79 15.07 -13.08
N GLU A 107 4.90 14.22 -13.62
CA GLU A 107 4.03 14.59 -14.75
C GLU A 107 2.65 15.06 -14.28
N VAL A 108 2.10 14.41 -13.22
CA VAL A 108 0.71 14.63 -12.78
C VAL A 108 0.66 15.51 -11.53
N ALA A 109 -0.16 16.56 -11.57
CA ALA A 109 -0.54 17.33 -10.39
C ALA A 109 -1.75 16.66 -9.73
N TYR A 110 -1.56 16.13 -8.53
CA TYR A 110 -2.64 15.46 -7.80
C TYR A 110 -3.52 16.46 -7.05
N ASP A 111 -4.84 16.26 -7.11
CA ASP A 111 -5.80 17.07 -6.36
C ASP A 111 -5.74 16.73 -4.86
N LEU A 112 -5.53 15.46 -4.52
CA LEU A 112 -5.38 14.98 -3.15
C LEU A 112 -4.22 13.98 -3.05
N SER A 113 -3.38 14.11 -2.03
CA SER A 113 -2.25 13.20 -1.81
C SER A 113 -2.18 12.74 -0.38
N PHE A 114 -1.87 11.45 -0.19
CA PHE A 114 -1.66 10.82 1.10
C PHE A 114 -0.28 10.16 1.15
N VAL A 115 0.44 10.39 2.25
CA VAL A 115 1.71 9.70 2.54
C VAL A 115 1.47 8.60 3.54
N CYS A 116 1.79 7.35 3.18
CA CYS A 116 1.69 6.22 4.07
C CYS A 116 3.00 6.00 4.82
N PHE A 117 2.92 5.90 6.14
CA PHE A 117 3.99 5.42 7.01
C PHE A 117 3.57 4.11 7.66
N ASN A 118 4.50 3.18 7.77
CA ASN A 118 4.34 2.05 8.66
C ASN A 118 4.68 2.51 10.10
N ASN A 119 3.80 2.26 11.06
CA ASN A 119 3.96 2.72 12.45
C ASN A 119 5.26 2.22 13.09
N LYS A 120 5.76 1.07 12.69
CA LYS A 120 6.94 0.44 13.28
C LYS A 120 8.26 0.99 12.74
N ASN A 121 8.37 1.05 11.41
CA ASN A 121 9.62 1.49 10.75
C ASN A 121 9.69 3.01 10.60
N PHE A 122 8.55 3.67 10.65
CA PHE A 122 8.30 5.10 10.55
C PHE A 122 9.21 5.81 9.53
N ILE A 123 10.32 6.43 9.96
CA ILE A 123 11.26 7.18 9.14
C ILE A 123 12.69 6.60 9.16
N GLY A 124 12.90 5.49 9.90
CA GLY A 124 14.23 4.92 10.09
C GLY A 124 15.21 5.92 10.69
N ASN A 125 16.37 6.10 10.07
CA ASN A 125 17.39 7.07 10.50
C ASN A 125 17.17 8.49 9.96
N SER A 126 16.01 8.81 9.40
CA SER A 126 15.61 10.12 8.84
C SER A 126 16.45 10.61 7.66
N ARG A 127 17.33 9.80 7.10
CA ARG A 127 18.21 10.17 5.98
C ARG A 127 17.63 9.66 4.66
N THR A 128 17.93 10.40 3.60
CA THR A 128 17.58 9.99 2.24
C THR A 128 18.58 9.00 1.67
N ILE A 129 18.15 8.23 0.68
CA ILE A 129 19.01 7.34 -0.13
C ILE A 129 20.20 8.12 -0.66
N PRO A 130 21.43 7.56 -0.61
CA PRO A 130 21.79 6.20 -0.15
C PRO A 130 22.09 6.09 1.36
N ALA A 131 22.07 7.19 2.12
CA ALA A 131 22.47 7.20 3.54
C ALA A 131 21.37 6.71 4.50
N GLY A 132 20.16 6.51 4.01
CA GLY A 132 19.02 6.02 4.78
C GLY A 132 17.85 5.65 3.88
N PRO A 133 16.68 5.28 4.46
CA PRO A 133 15.58 4.67 3.73
C PRO A 133 14.64 5.67 3.07
N LEU A 134 14.82 6.99 3.25
CA LEU A 134 13.87 7.95 2.70
C LEU A 134 14.13 8.21 1.21
N ARG A 135 13.05 8.17 0.41
CA ARG A 135 13.05 8.54 -1.02
C ARG A 135 13.23 10.04 -1.24
N GLU A 136 12.82 10.83 -0.25
CA GLU A 136 12.93 12.30 -0.25
C GLU A 136 13.03 12.83 1.19
N PRO A 137 13.58 14.05 1.39
CA PRO A 137 13.71 14.63 2.73
C PRO A 137 12.36 14.75 3.45
N LEU A 138 12.34 14.43 4.76
CA LEU A 138 11.12 14.44 5.56
C LEU A 138 10.40 15.80 5.56
N ARG A 139 11.13 16.91 5.49
CA ARG A 139 10.55 18.26 5.36
C ARG A 139 9.60 18.43 4.16
N ASN A 140 9.63 17.52 3.17
CA ASN A 140 8.72 17.54 2.02
C ASN A 140 7.31 17.06 2.38
N ILE A 141 7.09 16.53 3.60
CA ILE A 141 5.77 16.08 4.09
C ILE A 141 4.70 17.18 3.98
N LYS A 142 5.10 18.45 4.18
CA LYS A 142 4.24 19.62 4.03
C LYS A 142 3.59 19.77 2.65
N ASN A 143 4.17 19.15 1.61
CA ASN A 143 3.61 19.20 0.25
C ASN A 143 2.42 18.26 0.06
N TYR A 144 2.20 17.31 0.98
CA TYR A 144 1.19 16.26 0.85
C TYR A 144 0.00 16.44 1.80
N LYS A 145 0.21 17.08 2.95
CA LYS A 145 -0.79 17.47 3.96
C LYS A 145 -1.59 16.35 4.61
N ASN A 146 -1.65 15.15 4.06
CA ASN A 146 -2.40 14.04 4.63
C ASN A 146 -1.47 12.84 4.84
N VAL A 147 -1.57 12.24 6.03
CA VAL A 147 -0.71 11.15 6.48
C VAL A 147 -1.57 9.98 6.92
N PHE A 148 -1.28 8.79 6.37
CA PHE A 148 -1.78 7.54 6.90
C PHE A 148 -0.70 6.86 7.76
N PHE A 149 -1.04 6.52 8.97
CA PHE A 149 -0.29 5.57 9.76
C PHE A 149 -0.90 4.18 9.58
N VAL A 150 -0.12 3.27 8.99
CA VAL A 150 -0.56 1.92 8.64
C VAL A 150 0.14 0.91 9.55
N GLY A 151 -0.64 0.17 10.34
CA GLY A 151 -0.15 -0.84 11.26
C GLY A 151 -0.92 -0.86 12.58
N ASN A 152 -0.63 -1.85 13.41
CA ASN A 152 -1.36 -2.08 14.66
C ASN A 152 -0.66 -1.45 15.88
N ASP A 153 0.18 -0.46 15.69
CA ASP A 153 0.96 0.13 16.78
C ASP A 153 0.19 1.25 17.48
N GLU A 154 0.25 1.27 18.81
CA GLU A 154 -0.50 2.18 19.66
C GLU A 154 0.16 3.55 19.82
N ASN A 155 1.39 3.72 19.29
CA ASN A 155 2.22 4.90 19.58
C ASN A 155 2.19 5.96 18.46
N THR A 156 1.02 6.19 17.85
CA THR A 156 0.88 7.16 16.75
C THR A 156 0.96 8.62 17.22
N GLU A 157 0.59 8.93 18.45
CA GLU A 157 0.61 10.30 18.98
C GLU A 157 1.99 10.96 18.96
N ASN A 158 3.03 10.22 19.31
CA ASN A 158 4.41 10.72 19.27
C ASN A 158 4.86 10.97 17.81
N LEU A 159 4.43 10.10 16.88
CA LEU A 159 4.73 10.25 15.46
C LEU A 159 4.01 11.46 14.86
N GLU A 160 2.75 11.67 15.23
CA GLU A 160 1.98 12.86 14.85
C GLU A 160 2.64 14.13 15.36
N LYS A 161 3.00 14.17 16.63
CA LYS A 161 3.68 15.31 17.26
C LYS A 161 4.99 15.63 16.53
N TYR A 162 5.79 14.64 16.22
CA TYR A 162 7.03 14.80 15.48
C TYR A 162 6.82 15.34 14.06
N LEU A 163 5.83 14.82 13.32
CA LEU A 163 5.54 15.31 11.98
C LEU A 163 4.94 16.72 11.97
N LYS A 164 4.20 17.12 13.02
CA LYS A 164 3.68 18.48 13.19
C LYS A 164 4.78 19.54 13.33
N GLU A 165 6.00 19.16 13.70
CA GLU A 165 7.15 20.09 13.68
C GLU A 165 7.49 20.58 12.26
N PHE A 166 7.13 19.81 11.23
CA PHE A 166 7.36 20.19 9.83
C PHE A 166 6.17 20.94 9.20
N ASP A 167 4.95 20.66 9.63
CA ASP A 167 3.74 21.38 9.26
C ASP A 167 2.61 21.08 10.26
N MET A 168 2.15 22.13 10.96
CA MET A 168 1.04 22.04 11.94
C MET A 168 -0.31 21.68 11.31
N ASN A 169 -0.47 21.88 9.99
CA ASN A 169 -1.72 21.65 9.25
C ASN A 169 -1.82 20.24 8.65
N LEU A 170 -1.01 19.28 9.10
CA LEU A 170 -1.11 17.89 8.68
C LEU A 170 -2.37 17.23 9.22
N ASN A 171 -3.08 16.52 8.34
CA ASN A 171 -4.20 15.66 8.71
C ASN A 171 -3.69 14.22 8.88
N PHE A 172 -4.06 13.59 9.97
CA PHE A 172 -3.62 12.23 10.29
C PHE A 172 -4.80 11.26 10.27
N TYR A 173 -4.55 10.08 9.73
CA TYR A 173 -5.48 8.96 9.66
C TYR A 173 -4.77 7.71 10.16
N ASN A 174 -5.28 7.16 11.26
CA ASN A 174 -4.76 5.95 11.85
C ASN A 174 -5.49 4.74 11.27
N SER A 175 -4.75 3.68 10.99
CA SER A 175 -5.34 2.47 10.44
C SER A 175 -4.66 1.22 10.96
N LYS A 176 -5.43 0.12 11.02
CA LYS A 176 -4.95 -1.20 11.43
C LYS A 176 -5.36 -2.26 10.42
N TYR A 177 -4.61 -3.34 10.39
CA TYR A 177 -4.96 -4.50 9.59
C TYR A 177 -5.98 -5.38 10.30
N LYS A 178 -7.00 -5.81 9.55
CA LYS A 178 -8.01 -6.78 9.97
C LYS A 178 -7.99 -7.97 9.03
N ILE A 179 -8.00 -9.18 9.58
CA ILE A 179 -8.09 -10.40 8.78
C ILE A 179 -9.56 -10.64 8.44
N LEU A 180 -9.88 -10.71 7.14
CA LEU A 180 -11.24 -10.92 6.65
C LEU A 180 -11.65 -12.39 6.68
N ASN A 181 -10.74 -13.28 6.38
CA ASN A 181 -11.00 -14.72 6.23
C ASN A 181 -10.56 -15.54 7.45
N LEU A 182 -10.57 -14.95 8.64
CA LEU A 182 -10.13 -15.60 9.88
C LEU A 182 -10.90 -16.90 10.16
N SER A 183 -12.20 -16.93 9.84
CA SER A 183 -13.07 -18.11 10.02
C SER A 183 -12.68 -19.33 9.17
N LYS A 184 -11.85 -19.16 8.14
CA LYS A 184 -11.33 -20.25 7.32
C LYS A 184 -10.20 -21.02 8.00
N PHE A 185 -9.67 -20.52 9.12
CA PHE A 185 -8.54 -21.10 9.82
C PHE A 185 -8.95 -21.71 11.15
N ASN A 186 -8.49 -22.95 11.40
CA ASN A 186 -8.54 -23.51 12.74
C ASN A 186 -7.33 -23.04 13.53
N LEU A 187 -7.53 -22.13 14.49
CA LEU A 187 -6.45 -21.55 15.30
C LEU A 187 -5.79 -22.54 16.26
N ASN A 188 -6.30 -23.78 16.38
CA ASN A 188 -5.63 -24.84 17.10
C ASN A 188 -4.50 -25.49 16.29
N ASP A 189 -4.53 -25.35 14.95
CA ASP A 189 -3.46 -25.85 14.08
C ASP A 189 -2.17 -25.04 14.27
N GLN A 190 -1.05 -25.69 13.94
CA GLN A 190 0.24 -25.02 13.79
C GLN A 190 0.42 -24.50 12.36
N PHE A 191 1.10 -23.39 12.22
CA PHE A 191 1.32 -22.74 10.93
C PHE A 191 2.80 -22.51 10.64
N ILE A 192 3.17 -22.81 9.41
CA ILE A 192 4.38 -22.32 8.77
C ILE A 192 4.00 -21.09 7.96
N VAL A 193 4.65 -19.98 8.22
CA VAL A 193 4.41 -18.70 7.56
C VAL A 193 5.53 -18.41 6.57
N PHE A 194 5.21 -17.90 5.38
CA PHE A 194 6.20 -17.31 4.50
C PHE A 194 5.67 -16.04 3.84
N SER A 195 6.55 -15.11 3.54
CA SER A 195 6.22 -13.96 2.71
C SER A 195 7.45 -13.31 2.08
N GLY A 196 7.26 -12.72 0.90
CA GLY A 196 8.19 -11.86 0.17
C GLY A 196 7.59 -10.48 -0.02
N ILE A 197 7.21 -9.84 1.07
CA ILE A 197 6.70 -8.47 1.12
C ILE A 197 7.67 -7.57 1.90
N GLY A 198 7.65 -6.28 1.62
CA GLY A 198 8.57 -5.31 2.23
C GLY A 198 8.52 -5.20 3.76
N ASN A 199 7.60 -5.89 4.44
CA ASN A 199 7.53 -5.95 5.90
C ASN A 199 6.98 -7.29 6.39
N HIS A 200 7.79 -8.34 6.30
CA HIS A 200 7.47 -9.69 6.76
C HIS A 200 7.10 -9.71 8.25
N TYR A 201 7.86 -9.00 9.06
CA TYR A 201 7.64 -8.97 10.51
C TYR A 201 6.25 -8.48 10.90
N THR A 202 5.74 -7.42 10.27
CA THR A 202 4.38 -6.91 10.54
C THR A 202 3.30 -7.95 10.20
N PHE A 203 3.52 -8.76 9.15
CA PHE A 203 2.62 -9.84 8.80
C PHE A 203 2.61 -10.94 9.87
N VAL A 204 3.77 -11.39 10.31
CA VAL A 204 3.92 -12.38 11.38
C VAL A 204 3.29 -11.89 12.69
N GLU A 205 3.59 -10.65 13.08
CA GLU A 205 3.00 -10.03 14.29
C GLU A 205 1.47 -9.93 14.22
N MET A 206 0.92 -9.56 13.06
CA MET A 206 -0.53 -9.53 12.84
C MET A 206 -1.15 -10.91 13.04
N LEU A 207 -0.54 -11.99 12.53
CA LEU A 207 -1.00 -13.35 12.72
C LEU A 207 -0.96 -13.75 14.20
N GLN A 208 0.14 -13.43 14.91
CA GLN A 208 0.29 -13.73 16.35
C GLN A 208 -0.76 -13.00 17.20
N LYS A 209 -1.01 -11.71 16.93
CA LYS A 209 -2.08 -10.92 17.59
C LYS A 209 -3.47 -11.54 17.35
N ASN A 210 -3.68 -12.21 16.21
CA ASN A 210 -4.89 -12.96 15.89
C ASN A 210 -4.85 -14.45 16.34
N LYS A 211 -3.92 -14.79 17.25
CA LYS A 211 -3.81 -16.09 17.92
C LYS A 211 -3.42 -17.27 17.01
N PHE A 212 -2.82 -17.01 15.84
CA PHE A 212 -2.21 -18.07 15.05
C PHE A 212 -0.99 -18.65 15.76
N LYS A 213 -0.91 -19.98 15.84
CA LYS A 213 0.23 -20.71 16.42
C LYS A 213 1.32 -20.87 15.36
N ILE A 214 2.21 -19.91 15.27
CA ILE A 214 3.29 -19.93 14.27
C ILE A 214 4.44 -20.78 14.79
N PHE A 215 4.75 -21.88 14.08
CA PHE A 215 5.85 -22.77 14.39
C PHE A 215 7.18 -22.25 13.81
N LYS A 216 7.12 -21.81 12.55
CA LYS A 216 8.28 -21.25 11.83
C LYS A 216 7.81 -20.25 10.78
N ASP A 217 8.61 -19.23 10.56
CA ASP A 217 8.43 -18.28 9.47
C ASP A 217 9.65 -18.26 8.55
N PHE A 218 9.40 -17.95 7.27
CA PHE A 218 10.39 -17.81 6.22
C PHE A 218 10.22 -16.45 5.55
N GLU A 219 11.23 -15.61 5.70
CA GLU A 219 11.28 -14.30 5.05
C GLU A 219 12.00 -14.40 3.71
N PHE A 220 11.38 -13.86 2.66
CA PHE A 220 11.96 -13.72 1.33
C PHE A 220 12.09 -12.23 0.99
N PRO A 221 12.99 -11.86 0.06
CA PRO A 221 13.09 -10.49 -0.45
C PRO A 221 11.74 -9.97 -0.97
N ASP A 222 11.52 -8.64 -0.88
CA ASP A 222 10.30 -8.03 -1.42
C ASP A 222 10.17 -8.31 -2.92
N HIS A 223 8.95 -8.66 -3.36
CA HIS A 223 8.64 -9.08 -4.73
C HIS A 223 9.36 -10.36 -5.20
N TYR A 224 9.70 -11.26 -4.27
CA TYR A 224 10.38 -12.50 -4.59
C TYR A 224 9.55 -13.38 -5.56
N ASN A 225 10.21 -13.93 -6.58
CA ASN A 225 9.63 -14.90 -7.50
C ASN A 225 9.92 -16.30 -6.97
N TYR A 226 8.90 -16.94 -6.38
CA TYR A 226 9.01 -18.28 -5.82
C TYR A 226 9.19 -19.32 -6.91
N ASN A 227 10.18 -20.17 -6.75
CA ASN A 227 10.37 -21.35 -7.59
C ASN A 227 9.86 -22.63 -6.90
N GLU A 228 9.76 -23.73 -7.64
CA GLU A 228 9.29 -25.00 -7.08
C GLU A 228 10.16 -25.51 -5.94
N VAL A 229 11.48 -25.29 -6.00
CA VAL A 229 12.41 -25.77 -4.97
C VAL A 229 12.13 -25.07 -3.64
N ASP A 230 11.88 -23.75 -3.67
CA ASP A 230 11.57 -22.99 -2.45
C ASP A 230 10.28 -23.50 -1.82
N ILE A 231 9.22 -23.63 -2.61
CA ILE A 231 7.91 -24.07 -2.12
C ILE A 231 7.93 -25.52 -1.67
N ASN A 232 8.62 -26.40 -2.38
CA ASN A 232 8.75 -27.81 -1.98
C ASN A 232 9.51 -27.97 -0.65
N LYS A 233 10.52 -27.14 -0.38
CA LYS A 233 11.18 -27.09 0.94
C LYS A 233 10.21 -26.71 2.04
N ILE A 234 9.40 -25.67 1.83
CA ILE A 234 8.39 -25.23 2.81
C ILE A 234 7.33 -26.31 3.02
N LYS A 235 6.84 -26.96 1.95
CA LYS A 235 5.86 -28.05 2.02
C LYS A 235 6.39 -29.23 2.80
N LYS A 236 7.59 -29.70 2.46
CA LYS A 236 8.24 -30.83 3.17
C LYS A 236 8.43 -30.51 4.66
N PHE A 237 8.85 -29.27 4.98
CA PHE A 237 9.01 -28.86 6.36
C PHE A 237 7.67 -28.81 7.10
N ALA A 238 6.60 -28.37 6.45
CA ALA A 238 5.26 -28.33 7.02
C ALA A 238 4.72 -29.74 7.28
N GLU A 239 4.88 -30.68 6.35
CA GLU A 239 4.50 -32.08 6.50
C GLU A 239 5.22 -32.74 7.67
N GLN A 240 6.54 -32.57 7.78
CA GLN A 240 7.35 -33.10 8.88
C GLN A 240 6.92 -32.62 10.28
N ASN A 241 6.33 -31.44 10.36
CA ASN A 241 5.92 -30.80 11.61
C ASN A 241 4.39 -30.75 11.78
N ASN A 242 3.64 -31.49 10.97
CA ASN A 242 2.16 -31.50 10.97
C ASN A 242 1.55 -30.10 11.02
N SER A 243 2.09 -29.19 10.20
CA SER A 243 1.74 -27.78 10.17
C SER A 243 1.09 -27.37 8.85
N LYS A 244 0.17 -26.40 8.88
CA LYS A 244 -0.44 -25.82 7.70
C LYS A 244 0.40 -24.65 7.20
N ILE A 245 0.41 -24.44 5.88
CA ILE A 245 1.17 -23.33 5.27
C ILE A 245 0.24 -22.14 5.07
N ILE A 246 0.74 -20.95 5.42
CA ILE A 246 0.02 -19.70 5.28
C ILE A 246 0.94 -18.61 4.72
N THR A 247 0.41 -17.79 3.83
CA THR A 247 1.14 -16.65 3.24
C THR A 247 0.23 -15.43 3.08
N THR A 248 0.75 -14.34 2.54
CA THR A 248 -0.06 -13.16 2.19
C THR A 248 -0.82 -13.41 0.89
N HIS A 249 -1.94 -12.70 0.68
CA HIS A 249 -2.66 -12.73 -0.60
C HIS A 249 -1.76 -12.29 -1.77
N LYS A 250 -0.90 -11.30 -1.55
CA LYS A 250 0.05 -10.80 -2.54
C LYS A 250 1.07 -11.86 -2.96
N ASP A 251 1.62 -12.60 -2.00
CA ASP A 251 2.54 -13.69 -2.29
C ASP A 251 1.83 -14.86 -2.97
N TYR A 252 0.62 -15.20 -2.52
CA TYR A 252 -0.18 -16.25 -3.14
C TYR A 252 -0.43 -16.00 -4.64
N LEU A 253 -0.67 -14.76 -5.05
CA LEU A 253 -0.85 -14.38 -6.45
C LEU A 253 0.41 -14.51 -7.32
N ARG A 254 1.58 -14.66 -6.69
CA ARG A 254 2.86 -14.93 -7.38
C ARG A 254 3.13 -16.41 -7.58
N LEU A 255 2.41 -17.28 -6.86
CA LEU A 255 2.57 -18.72 -6.99
C LEU A 255 1.94 -19.20 -8.29
N GLU A 256 2.59 -20.15 -8.95
CA GLU A 256 1.97 -20.87 -10.06
C GLU A 256 0.83 -21.76 -9.56
N GLU A 257 -0.23 -21.93 -10.34
CA GLU A 257 -1.44 -22.69 -9.94
C GLU A 257 -1.10 -24.12 -9.51
N ARG A 258 -0.12 -24.77 -10.14
CA ARG A 258 0.31 -26.13 -9.82
C ARG A 258 0.95 -26.30 -8.43
N ILE A 259 1.47 -25.21 -7.85
CA ILE A 259 2.17 -25.27 -6.56
C ILE A 259 1.41 -24.64 -5.40
N ASN A 260 0.30 -23.97 -5.65
CA ASN A 260 -0.47 -23.26 -4.63
C ASN A 260 -1.53 -24.12 -3.90
N ALA A 261 -1.86 -25.34 -4.39
CA ALA A 261 -3.00 -26.14 -3.95
C ALA A 261 -3.05 -26.45 -2.43
N SER A 262 -1.90 -26.50 -1.74
CA SER A 262 -1.82 -26.75 -0.29
C SER A 262 -1.45 -25.53 0.54
N ILE A 263 -1.45 -24.35 -0.08
CA ILE A 263 -1.05 -23.11 0.57
C ILE A 263 -2.27 -22.25 0.83
N ASN A 264 -2.46 -21.86 2.08
CA ASN A 264 -3.49 -20.92 2.46
C ASN A 264 -2.96 -19.48 2.42
N PHE A 265 -3.85 -18.52 2.23
CA PHE A 265 -3.47 -17.11 2.30
C PHE A 265 -4.44 -16.32 3.16
N VAL A 266 -3.91 -15.25 3.75
CA VAL A 266 -4.69 -14.29 4.54
C VAL A 266 -5.18 -13.17 3.65
N GLU A 267 -6.48 -12.92 3.69
CA GLU A 267 -7.09 -11.72 3.14
C GLU A 267 -7.15 -10.66 4.23
N ILE A 268 -6.60 -9.49 3.93
CA ILE A 268 -6.57 -8.37 4.87
C ILE A 268 -7.37 -7.19 4.36
N GLU A 269 -7.92 -6.47 5.30
CA GLU A 269 -8.54 -5.16 5.11
C GLU A 269 -7.84 -4.13 6.00
N ILE A 270 -7.86 -2.88 5.57
CA ILE A 270 -7.42 -1.75 6.39
C ILE A 270 -8.65 -1.10 7.04
N GLU A 271 -8.70 -1.07 8.35
CA GLU A 271 -9.72 -0.37 9.11
C GLU A 271 -9.18 1.00 9.52
N ILE A 272 -9.84 2.08 9.07
CA ILE A 272 -9.41 3.47 9.28
C ILE A 272 -10.20 4.06 10.45
N THR A 273 -9.51 4.57 11.46
CA THR A 273 -10.15 5.11 12.66
C THR A 273 -10.93 6.40 12.37
N GLN A 274 -10.36 7.31 11.54
CA GLN A 274 -11.00 8.58 11.18
C GLN A 274 -11.78 8.50 9.86
N LEU A 275 -12.57 7.43 9.67
CA LEU A 275 -13.25 7.12 8.41
C LEU A 275 -14.19 8.23 7.94
N GLU A 276 -15.00 8.82 8.85
CA GLU A 276 -15.96 9.85 8.47
C GLU A 276 -15.28 11.17 8.05
N SER A 277 -14.17 11.53 8.69
CA SER A 277 -13.34 12.66 8.26
C SER A 277 -12.75 12.45 6.87
N LEU A 278 -12.28 11.23 6.59
CA LEU A 278 -11.75 10.85 5.30
C LEU A 278 -12.82 10.87 4.21
N LYS A 279 -14.01 10.29 4.47
CA LYS A 279 -15.16 10.34 3.55
C LYS A 279 -15.53 11.78 3.19
N LYS A 280 -15.66 12.66 4.19
CA LYS A 280 -15.94 14.07 3.96
C LYS A 280 -14.90 14.73 3.05
N LYS A 281 -13.62 14.43 3.25
CA LYS A 281 -12.53 14.96 2.41
C LYS A 281 -12.63 14.45 0.98
N LEU A 282 -12.98 13.18 0.76
CA LEU A 282 -13.15 12.59 -0.57
C LEU A 282 -14.38 13.15 -1.29
N ILE A 283 -15.49 13.39 -0.58
CA ILE A 283 -16.68 14.03 -1.14
C ILE A 283 -16.39 15.47 -1.57
N ASN A 284 -15.72 16.26 -0.71
CA ASN A 284 -15.37 17.64 -1.02
C ASN A 284 -14.47 17.76 -2.25
N LEU A 285 -13.62 16.76 -2.52
CA LEU A 285 -12.77 16.72 -3.71
C LEU A 285 -13.59 16.87 -5.02
N ILE A 286 -14.81 16.40 -5.03
CA ILE A 286 -15.68 16.42 -6.23
C ILE A 286 -16.61 17.63 -6.19
N SER A 287 -17.07 18.03 -5.01
CA SER A 287 -18.01 19.13 -4.82
C SER A 287 -17.41 20.51 -5.13
N ASP A 288 -16.08 20.67 -5.06
CA ASP A 288 -15.38 21.94 -5.29
C ASP A 288 -15.43 22.46 -6.75
N GLU A 289 -16.12 21.76 -7.67
CA GLU A 289 -16.38 22.26 -9.04
C GLU A 289 -17.71 23.02 -9.20
N ASN A 290 -18.54 23.09 -8.15
CA ASN A 290 -19.86 23.73 -8.21
C ASN A 290 -19.91 25.13 -7.56
N ASN A 291 -18.75 25.77 -7.31
CA ASN A 291 -18.68 27.17 -6.86
C ASN A 291 -17.82 28.03 -7.78
#